data_711fc67378c8ce2dfb9adef269b99d63
#
_entry.id   711fc67378c8ce2dfb9adef269b99d63
#
_cell.length_a   1.000
_cell.length_b   1.000
_cell.length_c   1.000
_cell.angle_alpha   90.00
_cell.angle_beta   90.00
_cell.angle_gamma   90.00
#
_symmetry.space_group_name_H-M   'P 1'
#
loop_
_entity.id
_entity.type
_entity.pdbx_description
1 polymer ?
#
loop_
_entity_poly.entity_id
_entity_poly.type
_entity_poly.pdbx_seq_one_letter_code
_entity_poly.pdbx_strand_id
1 'polypeptide(L)'
;MEGFEQYIEALISLHSGLERQGPGDPGFSEFIIEQLPQLPQNPRIADIGCGAGAGALILARKFHSRIRAVDFSKVFLDQMMRRAAQEGLQDLIEPIECDMGKLDWQPGSIDLLWSEGAAYNISFEGALKTWRPLLAANGVAVISEMNYFSNKVPDVVAKYMKHAYPGIKTESENNDLINSSGFRVLAVHRLPSIAWWDNYYDPLRDNIAALKDTGDDVMQAVINDTEEEMNLFRAYQDDYGYSYYIMCAV
;
A
#
# COMPACT_ATOMS: atom_id res chain seq x y z
N MET A 1 -15.20 19.44 5.42
CA MET A 1 -15.59 18.02 5.27
C MET A 1 -16.03 17.75 3.84
N GLU A 2 -17.04 18.47 3.31
CA GLU A 2 -17.57 18.24 1.96
C GLU A 2 -16.51 18.28 0.83
N GLY A 3 -15.60 19.26 0.83
CA GLY A 3 -14.54 19.33 -0.18
C GLY A 3 -13.48 18.23 -0.09
N PHE A 4 -13.24 17.68 1.10
CA PHE A 4 -12.33 16.54 1.27
C PHE A 4 -12.96 15.25 0.76
N GLU A 5 -14.25 15.03 1.02
CA GLU A 5 -14.98 13.85 0.53
C GLU A 5 -15.03 13.85 -1.00
N GLN A 6 -15.34 15.00 -1.62
CA GLN A 6 -15.33 15.15 -3.08
C GLN A 6 -13.94 14.88 -3.68
N TYR A 7 -12.86 15.32 -3.03
CA TYR A 7 -11.50 15.06 -3.47
C TYR A 7 -11.17 13.55 -3.43
N ILE A 8 -11.56 12.85 -2.36
CA ILE A 8 -11.39 11.39 -2.25
C ILE A 8 -12.20 10.64 -3.30
N GLU A 9 -13.45 11.05 -3.57
CA GLU A 9 -14.27 10.46 -4.63
C GLU A 9 -13.63 10.64 -6.02
N ALA A 10 -13.10 11.83 -6.31
CA ALA A 10 -12.38 12.10 -7.54
C ALA A 10 -11.09 11.27 -7.65
N LEU A 11 -10.35 11.10 -6.54
CA LEU A 11 -9.15 10.25 -6.48
C LEU A 11 -9.51 8.78 -6.76
N ILE A 12 -10.57 8.25 -6.14
CA ILE A 12 -11.07 6.89 -6.40
C ILE A 12 -11.48 6.75 -7.86
N SER A 13 -12.17 7.73 -8.43
CA SER A 13 -12.57 7.74 -9.84
C SER A 13 -11.37 7.72 -10.78
N LEU A 14 -10.35 8.53 -10.50
CA LEU A 14 -9.11 8.58 -11.29
C LEU A 14 -8.38 7.23 -11.28
N HIS A 15 -8.36 6.53 -10.15
CA HIS A 15 -7.69 5.24 -9.99
C HIS A 15 -8.56 4.02 -10.33
N SER A 16 -9.83 4.25 -10.67
CA SER A 16 -10.75 3.15 -11.01
C SER A 16 -10.34 2.44 -12.30
N GLY A 17 -10.46 1.13 -12.32
CA GLY A 17 -10.08 0.29 -13.46
C GLY A 17 -8.59 -0.08 -13.50
N LEU A 18 -7.72 0.56 -12.71
CA LEU A 18 -6.33 0.18 -12.62
C LEU A 18 -6.15 -1.10 -11.79
N GLU A 19 -5.11 -1.86 -12.10
CA GLU A 19 -4.76 -3.05 -11.32
C GLU A 19 -4.20 -2.71 -9.93
N ARG A 20 -3.54 -1.53 -9.82
CA ARG A 20 -2.97 -0.98 -8.60
C ARG A 20 -3.40 0.47 -8.41
N GLN A 21 -3.62 0.87 -7.18
CA GLN A 21 -3.95 2.24 -6.79
C GLN A 21 -2.73 2.99 -6.25
N GLY A 22 -1.56 2.39 -6.38
CA GLY A 22 -0.27 2.95 -5.99
C GLY A 22 0.88 2.13 -6.56
N PRO A 23 2.13 2.61 -6.39
CA PRO A 23 3.33 1.94 -6.91
C PRO A 23 3.50 0.52 -6.36
N GLY A 24 3.88 -0.40 -7.22
CA GLY A 24 4.14 -1.78 -6.88
C GLY A 24 4.41 -2.63 -8.12
N ASP A 25 4.89 -3.84 -7.90
CA ASP A 25 5.20 -4.77 -8.97
C ASP A 25 4.88 -6.22 -8.56
N PRO A 26 4.13 -6.99 -9.38
CA PRO A 26 3.78 -8.37 -9.04
C PRO A 26 4.99 -9.26 -8.79
N GLY A 27 6.01 -9.17 -9.65
CA GLY A 27 7.23 -9.97 -9.50
C GLY A 27 8.03 -9.58 -8.27
N PHE A 28 8.02 -8.28 -7.90
CA PHE A 28 8.65 -7.83 -6.67
C PHE A 28 7.88 -8.30 -5.42
N SER A 29 6.54 -8.28 -5.44
CA SER A 29 5.73 -8.84 -4.35
C SER A 29 5.96 -10.33 -4.20
N GLU A 30 6.08 -11.10 -5.30
CA GLU A 30 6.45 -12.51 -5.27
C GLU A 30 7.86 -12.73 -4.70
N PHE A 31 8.84 -11.91 -5.10
CA PHE A 31 10.18 -11.92 -4.52
C PHE A 31 10.14 -11.67 -3.00
N ILE A 32 9.37 -10.69 -2.53
CA ILE A 32 9.22 -10.43 -1.09
C ILE A 32 8.60 -11.63 -0.37
N ILE A 33 7.61 -12.29 -0.96
CA ILE A 33 7.00 -13.50 -0.39
C ILE A 33 8.03 -14.63 -0.23
N GLU A 34 8.98 -14.76 -1.15
CA GLU A 34 10.05 -15.75 -1.08
C GLU A 34 11.08 -15.47 0.03
N GLN A 35 11.15 -14.23 0.52
CA GLN A 35 12.01 -13.83 1.63
C GLN A 35 11.36 -14.04 3.01
N LEU A 36 10.07 -14.42 3.06
CA LEU A 36 9.37 -14.60 4.33
C LEU A 36 9.95 -15.77 5.12
N PRO A 37 10.00 -15.68 6.45
CA PRO A 37 10.28 -16.83 7.29
C PRO A 37 9.17 -17.87 7.13
N GLN A 38 9.42 -19.09 7.61
CA GLN A 38 8.44 -20.15 7.54
C GLN A 38 7.16 -19.76 8.29
N LEU A 39 6.05 -19.77 7.56
CA LEU A 39 4.70 -19.57 8.09
C LEU A 39 4.03 -20.91 8.43
N PRO A 40 2.95 -20.91 9.21
CA PRO A 40 2.10 -22.10 9.41
C PRO A 40 1.60 -22.66 8.06
N GLN A 41 1.23 -23.95 8.04
CA GLN A 41 0.79 -24.63 6.81
C GLN A 41 -0.44 -23.97 6.15
N ASN A 42 -1.37 -23.44 6.96
CA ASN A 42 -2.54 -22.68 6.50
C ASN A 42 -2.54 -21.33 7.23
N PRO A 43 -1.71 -20.37 6.80
CA PRO A 43 -1.57 -19.11 7.50
C PRO A 43 -2.85 -18.28 7.41
N ARG A 44 -3.18 -17.60 8.49
CA ARG A 44 -4.24 -16.58 8.53
C ARG A 44 -3.66 -15.29 8.00
N ILE A 45 -4.13 -14.87 6.84
CA ILE A 45 -3.55 -13.75 6.09
C ILE A 45 -4.52 -12.59 6.04
N ALA A 46 -4.01 -11.38 6.22
CA ALA A 46 -4.72 -10.14 5.96
C ALA A 46 -3.93 -9.28 4.97
N ASP A 47 -4.62 -8.71 3.98
CA ASP A 47 -4.13 -7.64 3.12
C ASP A 47 -4.87 -6.35 3.49
N ILE A 48 -4.17 -5.41 4.12
CA ILE A 48 -4.76 -4.19 4.69
C ILE A 48 -4.45 -2.98 3.80
N GLY A 49 -5.50 -2.33 3.30
CA GLY A 49 -5.41 -1.35 2.22
C GLY A 49 -5.22 -2.06 0.89
N CYS A 50 -6.02 -3.10 0.64
CA CYS A 50 -5.84 -4.01 -0.49
C CYS A 50 -6.16 -3.40 -1.86
N GLY A 51 -6.83 -2.24 -1.92
CA GLY A 51 -7.25 -1.61 -3.15
C GLY A 51 -8.04 -2.56 -4.07
N ALA A 52 -7.72 -2.58 -5.36
CA ALA A 52 -8.28 -3.50 -6.35
C ALA A 52 -7.65 -4.91 -6.31
N GLY A 53 -6.96 -5.27 -5.21
CA GLY A 53 -6.58 -6.63 -4.87
C GLY A 53 -5.24 -7.09 -5.46
N ALA A 54 -4.34 -6.20 -5.83
CA ALA A 54 -3.06 -6.60 -6.39
C ALA A 54 -2.27 -7.53 -5.46
N GLY A 55 -2.14 -7.18 -4.17
CA GLY A 55 -1.52 -8.02 -3.14
C GLY A 55 -2.38 -9.25 -2.82
N ALA A 56 -3.67 -9.05 -2.54
CA ALA A 56 -4.59 -10.12 -2.13
C ALA A 56 -4.63 -11.30 -3.12
N LEU A 57 -4.66 -11.02 -4.42
CA LEU A 57 -4.67 -12.06 -5.46
C LEU A 57 -3.37 -12.84 -5.52
N ILE A 58 -2.21 -12.18 -5.38
CA ILE A 58 -0.90 -12.82 -5.31
C ILE A 58 -0.83 -13.74 -4.09
N LEU A 59 -1.23 -13.24 -2.93
CA LEU A 59 -1.25 -14.00 -1.68
C LEU A 59 -2.18 -15.22 -1.78
N ALA A 60 -3.39 -15.07 -2.35
CA ALA A 60 -4.32 -16.16 -2.55
C ALA A 60 -3.76 -17.27 -3.45
N ARG A 61 -3.12 -16.89 -4.58
CA ARG A 61 -2.44 -17.84 -5.48
C ARG A 61 -1.30 -18.58 -4.80
N LYS A 62 -0.47 -17.85 -4.02
CA LYS A 62 0.75 -18.41 -3.43
C LYS A 62 0.46 -19.33 -2.25
N PHE A 63 -0.46 -18.93 -1.37
CA PHE A 63 -0.71 -19.65 -0.12
C PHE A 63 -1.91 -20.60 -0.16
N HIS A 64 -2.79 -20.47 -1.15
CA HIS A 64 -4.07 -21.21 -1.20
C HIS A 64 -4.87 -21.12 0.10
N SER A 65 -4.72 -20.00 0.82
CA SER A 65 -5.36 -19.69 2.09
C SER A 65 -6.37 -18.57 1.91
N ARG A 66 -7.32 -18.46 2.86
CA ARG A 66 -8.27 -17.35 2.87
C ARG A 66 -7.57 -16.05 3.23
N ILE A 67 -7.76 -15.03 2.39
CA ILE A 67 -7.21 -13.68 2.55
C ILE A 67 -8.33 -12.75 3.04
N ARG A 68 -8.15 -12.12 4.19
CA ARG A 68 -8.97 -11.00 4.64
C ARG A 68 -8.47 -9.73 3.95
N ALA A 69 -9.18 -9.26 2.95
CA ALA A 69 -8.79 -8.12 2.12
C ALA A 69 -9.58 -6.88 2.56
N VAL A 70 -8.90 -5.94 3.19
CA VAL A 70 -9.50 -4.74 3.80
C VAL A 70 -9.24 -3.52 2.93
N ASP A 71 -10.28 -2.80 2.59
CA ASP A 71 -10.20 -1.46 2.02
C ASP A 71 -11.43 -0.64 2.43
N PHE A 72 -11.32 0.68 2.47
CA PHE A 72 -12.47 1.56 2.75
C PHE A 72 -13.32 1.80 1.51
N SER A 73 -12.77 1.58 0.30
CA SER A 73 -13.44 1.82 -0.97
C SER A 73 -14.15 0.56 -1.48
N LYS A 74 -15.47 0.59 -1.40
CA LYS A 74 -16.30 -0.48 -2.00
C LYS A 74 -16.03 -0.63 -3.50
N VAL A 75 -15.72 0.46 -4.20
CA VAL A 75 -15.41 0.45 -5.65
C VAL A 75 -14.21 -0.47 -5.93
N PHE A 76 -13.16 -0.33 -5.15
CA PHE A 76 -11.95 -1.17 -5.29
C PHE A 76 -12.19 -2.61 -4.86
N LEU A 77 -12.93 -2.83 -3.76
CA LEU A 77 -13.30 -4.20 -3.34
C LEU A 77 -14.15 -4.92 -4.39
N ASP A 78 -15.13 -4.24 -5.00
CA ASP A 78 -15.93 -4.82 -6.08
C ASP A 78 -15.06 -5.13 -7.32
N GLN A 79 -14.07 -4.30 -7.63
CA GLN A 79 -13.10 -4.55 -8.69
C GLN A 79 -12.22 -5.75 -8.36
N MET A 80 -11.70 -5.85 -7.15
CA MET A 80 -10.93 -7.00 -6.66
C MET A 80 -11.72 -8.29 -6.81
N MET A 81 -12.99 -8.32 -6.39
CA MET A 81 -13.82 -9.52 -6.46
C MET A 81 -14.13 -9.95 -7.90
N ARG A 82 -14.30 -8.99 -8.84
CA ARG A 82 -14.42 -9.32 -10.27
C ARG A 82 -13.13 -9.98 -10.80
N ARG A 83 -11.95 -9.46 -10.44
CA ARG A 83 -10.66 -10.04 -10.82
C ARG A 83 -10.48 -11.42 -10.19
N ALA A 84 -10.80 -11.57 -8.90
CA ALA A 84 -10.75 -12.85 -8.21
C ALA A 84 -11.62 -13.92 -8.89
N ALA A 85 -12.84 -13.55 -9.33
CA ALA A 85 -13.73 -14.45 -10.06
C ALA A 85 -13.17 -14.86 -11.43
N GLN A 86 -12.53 -13.95 -12.15
CA GLN A 86 -11.88 -14.26 -13.43
C GLN A 86 -10.72 -15.25 -13.28
N GLU A 87 -10.05 -15.25 -12.12
CA GLU A 87 -8.94 -16.15 -11.81
C GLU A 87 -9.35 -17.40 -11.02
N GLY A 88 -10.63 -17.54 -10.66
CA GLY A 88 -11.14 -18.66 -9.84
C GLY A 88 -10.71 -18.61 -8.38
N LEU A 89 -10.37 -17.41 -7.86
CA LEU A 89 -9.87 -17.18 -6.50
C LEU A 89 -10.92 -16.59 -5.56
N GLN A 90 -12.15 -16.36 -6.02
CA GLN A 90 -13.20 -15.65 -5.26
C GLN A 90 -13.51 -16.33 -3.91
N ASP A 91 -13.38 -17.64 -3.82
CA ASP A 91 -13.64 -18.38 -2.56
C ASP A 91 -12.51 -18.25 -1.54
N LEU A 92 -11.35 -17.75 -1.97
CA LEU A 92 -10.19 -17.48 -1.12
C LEU A 92 -10.11 -16.02 -0.66
N ILE A 93 -10.95 -15.12 -1.18
CA ILE A 93 -10.93 -13.70 -0.84
C ILE A 93 -12.15 -13.34 0.01
N GLU A 94 -11.90 -12.77 1.19
CA GLU A 94 -12.91 -12.17 2.05
C GLU A 94 -12.80 -10.64 1.96
N PRO A 95 -13.63 -9.96 1.14
CA PRO A 95 -13.61 -8.51 1.06
C PRO A 95 -14.21 -7.91 2.34
N ILE A 96 -13.52 -6.93 2.93
CA ILE A 96 -13.94 -6.27 4.17
C ILE A 96 -13.89 -4.76 3.94
N GLU A 97 -15.06 -4.13 3.83
CA GLU A 97 -15.19 -2.68 3.75
C GLU A 97 -15.03 -2.08 5.15
N CYS A 98 -13.85 -1.53 5.45
CA CYS A 98 -13.55 -1.01 6.77
C CYS A 98 -12.42 0.01 6.73
N ASP A 99 -12.45 0.96 7.67
CA ASP A 99 -11.31 1.81 8.01
C ASP A 99 -10.20 0.95 8.62
N MET A 100 -9.02 0.94 7.98
CA MET A 100 -7.87 0.14 8.40
C MET A 100 -7.35 0.47 9.80
N GLY A 101 -7.68 1.66 10.31
CA GLY A 101 -7.36 2.09 11.67
C GLY A 101 -8.34 1.57 12.73
N LYS A 102 -9.43 0.90 12.34
CA LYS A 102 -10.53 0.49 13.24
C LYS A 102 -10.88 -1.01 13.12
N LEU A 103 -9.90 -1.84 12.90
CA LEU A 103 -10.09 -3.28 12.78
C LEU A 103 -10.40 -3.89 14.16
N ASP A 104 -11.65 -4.33 14.34
CA ASP A 104 -12.08 -5.03 15.57
C ASP A 104 -11.88 -6.56 15.46
N TRP A 105 -10.63 -6.95 15.33
CA TRP A 105 -10.23 -8.35 15.25
C TRP A 105 -9.61 -8.83 16.55
N GLN A 106 -9.75 -10.14 16.81
CA GLN A 106 -9.14 -10.74 17.99
C GLN A 106 -7.61 -10.61 17.94
N PRO A 107 -6.97 -10.23 19.05
CA PRO A 107 -5.52 -10.22 19.15
C PRO A 107 -4.93 -11.59 18.79
N GLY A 108 -3.81 -11.58 18.10
CA GLY A 108 -3.13 -12.82 17.69
C GLY A 108 -3.85 -13.61 16.59
N SER A 109 -4.79 -12.99 15.86
CA SER A 109 -5.61 -13.69 14.85
C SER A 109 -4.96 -13.75 13.45
N ILE A 110 -3.81 -13.10 13.23
CA ILE A 110 -3.13 -13.00 11.94
C ILE A 110 -1.72 -13.56 12.03
N ASP A 111 -1.35 -14.41 11.08
CA ASP A 111 0.00 -14.98 10.94
C ASP A 111 0.85 -14.21 9.93
N LEU A 112 0.21 -13.68 8.87
CA LEU A 112 0.82 -12.79 7.89
C LEU A 112 -0.07 -11.57 7.66
N LEU A 113 0.45 -10.39 7.96
CA LEU A 113 -0.14 -9.11 7.60
C LEU A 113 0.62 -8.53 6.40
N TRP A 114 -0.11 -8.16 5.37
CA TRP A 114 0.41 -7.53 4.17
C TRP A 114 -0.23 -6.16 3.99
N SER A 115 0.55 -5.16 3.56
CA SER A 115 0.05 -3.82 3.26
C SER A 115 0.98 -3.12 2.28
N GLU A 116 0.55 -2.87 1.06
CA GLU A 116 1.31 -2.17 0.04
C GLU A 116 0.77 -0.76 -0.18
N GLY A 117 1.58 0.27 0.05
CA GLY A 117 1.26 1.66 -0.26
C GLY A 117 0.03 2.21 0.48
N ALA A 118 -0.27 1.73 1.68
CA ALA A 118 -1.50 2.09 2.39
C ALA A 118 -1.29 2.60 3.82
N ALA A 119 -0.28 2.12 4.52
CA ALA A 119 -0.05 2.42 5.95
C ALA A 119 0.04 3.92 6.26
N TYR A 120 0.56 4.72 5.34
CA TYR A 120 0.69 6.18 5.49
C TYR A 120 -0.64 6.89 5.75
N ASN A 121 -1.79 6.34 5.31
CA ASN A 121 -3.11 6.93 5.50
C ASN A 121 -3.52 7.07 6.98
N ILE A 122 -2.96 6.22 7.86
CA ILE A 122 -3.13 6.29 9.32
C ILE A 122 -1.81 6.60 10.03
N SER A 123 -0.82 7.10 9.30
CA SER A 123 0.61 7.18 9.59
C SER A 123 1.27 5.81 9.80
N PHE A 124 2.54 5.69 9.40
CA PHE A 124 3.26 4.43 9.58
C PHE A 124 3.34 4.00 11.05
N GLU A 125 3.58 4.95 11.96
CA GLU A 125 3.55 4.70 13.40
C GLU A 125 2.17 4.24 13.89
N GLY A 126 1.10 4.87 13.40
CA GLY A 126 -0.28 4.49 13.69
C GLY A 126 -0.59 3.09 13.22
N ALA A 127 -0.19 2.73 12.00
CA ALA A 127 -0.32 1.39 11.43
C ALA A 127 0.41 0.34 12.29
N LEU A 128 1.68 0.57 12.63
CA LEU A 128 2.45 -0.34 13.47
C LEU A 128 1.78 -0.57 14.84
N LYS A 129 1.33 0.50 15.51
CA LYS A 129 0.65 0.40 16.81
C LYS A 129 -0.69 -0.32 16.74
N THR A 130 -1.48 -0.01 15.71
CA THR A 130 -2.85 -0.55 15.55
C THR A 130 -2.82 -2.01 15.12
N TRP A 131 -1.89 -2.39 14.24
CA TRP A 131 -1.88 -3.73 13.66
C TRP A 131 -1.02 -4.72 14.43
N ARG A 132 -0.03 -4.26 15.23
CA ARG A 132 0.81 -5.14 16.03
C ARG A 132 0.02 -6.11 16.92
N PRO A 133 -1.03 -5.70 17.66
CA PRO A 133 -1.82 -6.62 18.47
C PRO A 133 -2.54 -7.72 17.69
N LEU A 134 -2.84 -7.50 16.40
CA LEU A 134 -3.54 -8.46 15.54
C LEU A 134 -2.65 -9.66 15.17
N LEU A 135 -1.34 -9.47 15.16
CA LEU A 135 -0.38 -10.51 14.82
C LEU A 135 -0.23 -11.54 15.93
N ALA A 136 -0.23 -12.81 15.52
CA ALA A 136 0.13 -13.94 16.38
C ALA A 136 1.56 -13.79 16.94
N ALA A 137 1.90 -14.59 17.94
CA ALA A 137 3.28 -14.71 18.40
C ALA A 137 4.16 -15.17 17.23
N ASN A 138 5.23 -14.43 16.95
CA ASN A 138 6.08 -14.58 15.76
C ASN A 138 5.34 -14.37 14.42
N GLY A 139 4.15 -13.79 14.41
CA GLY A 139 3.47 -13.39 13.18
C GLY A 139 4.31 -12.40 12.39
N VAL A 140 4.19 -12.43 11.07
CA VAL A 140 4.99 -11.64 10.14
C VAL A 140 4.15 -10.49 9.59
N ALA A 141 4.74 -9.31 9.48
CA ALA A 141 4.17 -8.20 8.72
C ALA A 141 5.10 -7.83 7.56
N VAL A 142 4.50 -7.57 6.42
CA VAL A 142 5.13 -6.94 5.26
C VAL A 142 4.39 -5.63 5.00
N ILE A 143 5.10 -4.52 5.13
CA ILE A 143 4.51 -3.20 4.91
C ILE A 143 5.44 -2.43 3.98
N SER A 144 4.91 -1.92 2.88
CA SER A 144 5.65 -0.93 2.10
C SER A 144 5.35 0.47 2.62
N GLU A 145 6.42 1.23 2.82
CA GLU A 145 6.35 2.59 3.35
C GLU A 145 7.24 3.51 2.53
N MET A 146 6.75 4.73 2.27
CA MET A 146 7.53 5.75 1.60
C MET A 146 8.58 6.32 2.53
N ASN A 147 9.81 6.40 2.04
CA ASN A 147 10.93 6.93 2.83
C ASN A 147 11.99 7.61 1.96
N TYR A 148 12.79 8.44 2.61
CA TYR A 148 14.03 8.94 2.02
C TYR A 148 15.11 7.85 2.04
N PHE A 149 15.88 7.77 0.96
CA PHE A 149 16.95 6.79 0.84
C PHE A 149 18.26 7.25 1.48
N SER A 150 18.34 8.51 1.88
CA SER A 150 19.49 9.07 2.59
C SER A 150 19.10 10.27 3.47
N ASN A 151 20.01 10.69 4.35
CA ASN A 151 19.83 11.93 5.14
C ASN A 151 20.08 13.22 4.32
N LYS A 152 20.50 13.09 3.06
CA LYS A 152 20.72 14.23 2.15
C LYS A 152 19.55 14.32 1.20
N VAL A 153 18.46 14.91 1.67
CA VAL A 153 17.24 15.08 0.89
C VAL A 153 17.32 16.38 0.10
N PRO A 154 17.07 16.38 -1.22
CA PRO A 154 16.98 17.62 -2.00
C PRO A 154 15.89 18.55 -1.45
N ASP A 155 16.16 19.85 -1.37
CA ASP A 155 15.26 20.84 -0.78
C ASP A 155 13.87 20.84 -1.42
N VAL A 156 13.80 20.60 -2.74
CA VAL A 156 12.54 20.54 -3.48
C VAL A 156 11.70 19.35 -3.05
N VAL A 157 12.33 18.18 -2.84
CA VAL A 157 11.67 16.96 -2.34
C VAL A 157 11.20 17.17 -0.90
N ALA A 158 12.07 17.68 -0.04
CA ALA A 158 11.73 17.96 1.36
C ALA A 158 10.56 18.94 1.48
N LYS A 159 10.53 19.99 0.63
CA LYS A 159 9.44 20.96 0.60
C LYS A 159 8.11 20.33 0.14
N TYR A 160 8.14 19.50 -0.89
CA TYR A 160 6.94 18.79 -1.37
C TYR A 160 6.42 17.83 -0.29
N MET A 161 7.27 16.96 0.24
CA MET A 161 6.90 15.95 1.23
C MET A 161 6.39 16.56 2.54
N LYS A 162 6.84 17.76 2.90
CA LYS A 162 6.31 18.48 4.07
C LYS A 162 4.79 18.72 3.98
N HIS A 163 4.23 18.79 2.77
CA HIS A 163 2.80 18.97 2.53
C HIS A 163 2.11 17.65 2.19
N ALA A 164 2.69 16.86 1.28
CA ALA A 164 2.11 15.62 0.78
C ALA A 164 2.18 14.49 1.82
N TYR A 165 3.32 14.33 2.49
CA TYR A 165 3.50 13.31 3.54
C TYR A 165 4.44 13.80 4.65
N PRO A 166 3.96 14.63 5.61
CA PRO A 166 4.78 15.18 6.69
C PRO A 166 5.44 14.14 7.60
N GLY A 167 4.91 12.91 7.60
CA GLY A 167 5.41 11.78 8.38
C GLY A 167 6.57 11.01 7.77
N ILE A 168 6.99 11.37 6.54
CA ILE A 168 8.09 10.66 5.86
C ILE A 168 9.39 10.68 6.67
N LYS A 169 10.06 9.54 6.71
CA LYS A 169 11.32 9.31 7.43
C LYS A 169 12.34 8.66 6.52
N THR A 170 13.57 8.55 6.98
CA THR A 170 14.57 7.70 6.34
C THR A 170 14.33 6.22 6.67
N GLU A 171 14.89 5.31 5.88
CA GLU A 171 14.86 3.86 6.18
C GLU A 171 15.41 3.54 7.58
N SER A 172 16.44 4.25 8.01
CA SER A 172 17.02 4.06 9.36
C SER A 172 16.05 4.45 10.46
N GLU A 173 15.42 5.62 10.33
CA GLU A 173 14.41 6.09 11.30
C GLU A 173 13.17 5.19 11.31
N ASN A 174 12.75 4.66 10.15
CA ASN A 174 11.68 3.67 10.08
C ASN A 174 12.06 2.36 10.76
N ASN A 175 13.31 1.88 10.62
CA ASN A 175 13.79 0.69 11.33
C ASN A 175 13.75 0.90 12.86
N ASP A 176 14.15 2.06 13.37
CA ASP A 176 14.09 2.38 14.79
C ASP A 176 12.64 2.44 15.29
N LEU A 177 11.74 3.03 14.49
CA LEU A 177 10.31 3.10 14.78
C LEU A 177 9.68 1.69 14.82
N ILE A 178 9.97 0.82 13.86
CA ILE A 178 9.52 -0.56 13.81
C ILE A 178 9.95 -1.31 15.07
N ASN A 179 11.24 -1.22 15.41
CA ASN A 179 11.78 -1.91 16.59
C ASN A 179 11.16 -1.40 17.90
N SER A 180 10.90 -0.10 18.02
CA SER A 180 10.23 0.48 19.20
C SER A 180 8.73 0.18 19.26
N SER A 181 8.13 -0.29 18.16
CA SER A 181 6.69 -0.63 18.07
C SER A 181 6.38 -2.11 18.33
N GLY A 182 7.34 -2.88 18.86
CA GLY A 182 7.15 -4.30 19.20
C GLY A 182 7.34 -5.25 18.00
N PHE A 183 8.15 -4.83 17.05
CA PHE A 183 8.57 -5.65 15.92
C PHE A 183 10.10 -5.79 15.90
N ARG A 184 10.58 -6.77 15.18
CA ARG A 184 11.98 -6.91 14.76
C ARG A 184 12.04 -6.94 13.24
N VAL A 185 12.81 -6.03 12.66
CA VAL A 185 13.06 -6.02 11.21
C VAL A 185 13.87 -7.26 10.83
N LEU A 186 13.40 -7.98 9.81
CA LEU A 186 14.06 -9.15 9.22
C LEU A 186 14.81 -8.77 7.95
N ALA A 187 14.17 -7.98 7.09
CA ALA A 187 14.76 -7.47 5.85
C ALA A 187 14.08 -6.17 5.41
N VAL A 188 14.81 -5.37 4.61
CA VAL A 188 14.29 -4.18 3.94
C VAL A 188 14.69 -4.26 2.48
N HIS A 189 13.72 -4.07 1.57
CA HIS A 189 13.95 -4.11 0.12
C HIS A 189 13.30 -2.90 -0.54
N ARG A 190 14.08 -2.12 -1.28
CA ARG A 190 13.57 -0.98 -2.03
C ARG A 190 12.82 -1.46 -3.27
N LEU A 191 11.61 -0.93 -3.47
CA LEU A 191 10.88 -1.12 -4.72
C LEU A 191 11.63 -0.44 -5.86
N PRO A 192 11.97 -1.13 -6.96
CA PRO A 192 12.60 -0.50 -8.11
C PRO A 192 11.74 0.64 -8.67
N SER A 193 12.37 1.75 -9.04
CA SER A 193 11.65 2.93 -9.56
C SER A 193 10.84 2.64 -10.82
N ILE A 194 11.25 1.66 -11.63
CA ILE A 194 10.49 1.23 -12.81
C ILE A 194 9.07 0.74 -12.46
N ALA A 195 8.87 0.15 -11.28
CA ALA A 195 7.56 -0.31 -10.81
C ALA A 195 6.54 0.84 -10.60
N TRP A 196 7.04 2.06 -10.38
CA TRP A 196 6.20 3.26 -10.32
C TRP A 196 5.69 3.64 -11.71
N TRP A 197 6.52 3.46 -12.74
CA TRP A 197 6.17 3.80 -14.11
C TRP A 197 5.29 2.74 -14.76
N ASP A 198 5.79 1.53 -14.90
CA ASP A 198 5.16 0.48 -15.69
C ASP A 198 3.79 0.05 -15.13
N ASN A 199 3.68 -0.03 -13.81
CA ASN A 199 2.50 -0.63 -13.16
C ASN A 199 1.54 0.38 -12.52
N TYR A 200 1.93 1.67 -12.46
CA TYR A 200 1.11 2.68 -11.80
C TYR A 200 0.98 3.96 -12.64
N TYR A 201 2.07 4.72 -12.85
CA TYR A 201 1.97 6.02 -13.51
C TYR A 201 1.58 5.96 -14.99
N ASP A 202 2.13 5.01 -15.75
CA ASP A 202 1.80 4.90 -17.18
C ASP A 202 0.34 4.48 -17.40
N PRO A 203 -0.21 3.46 -16.70
CA PRO A 203 -1.64 3.18 -16.73
C PRO A 203 -2.52 4.35 -16.23
N LEU A 204 -2.07 5.08 -15.20
CA LEU A 204 -2.81 6.21 -14.64
C LEU A 204 -2.91 7.38 -15.63
N ARG A 205 -1.92 7.57 -16.50
CA ARG A 205 -1.96 8.60 -17.57
C ARG A 205 -3.10 8.39 -18.55
N ASP A 206 -3.48 7.16 -18.83
CA ASP A 206 -4.62 6.88 -19.71
C ASP A 206 -5.92 7.37 -19.06
N ASN A 207 -6.09 7.16 -17.75
CA ASN A 207 -7.23 7.68 -17.00
C ASN A 207 -7.20 9.21 -16.93
N ILE A 208 -6.04 9.83 -16.69
CA ILE A 208 -5.87 11.29 -16.74
C ILE A 208 -6.32 11.83 -18.09
N ALA A 209 -5.85 11.23 -19.20
CA ALA A 209 -6.21 11.65 -20.54
C ALA A 209 -7.73 11.57 -20.82
N ALA A 210 -8.40 10.57 -20.22
CA ALA A 210 -9.84 10.40 -20.36
C ALA A 210 -10.66 11.39 -19.52
N LEU A 211 -10.13 11.85 -18.37
CA LEU A 211 -10.87 12.65 -17.39
C LEU A 211 -10.54 14.15 -17.40
N LYS A 212 -9.41 14.57 -17.98
CA LYS A 212 -8.93 15.97 -17.94
C LYS A 212 -9.90 17.01 -18.54
N ASP A 213 -10.75 16.62 -19.49
CA ASP A 213 -11.64 17.53 -20.20
C ASP A 213 -13.09 17.47 -19.70
N THR A 214 -13.34 16.91 -18.51
CA THR A 214 -14.69 16.76 -17.93
C THR A 214 -15.28 18.07 -17.40
N GLY A 215 -14.45 19.12 -17.22
CA GLY A 215 -14.88 20.40 -16.66
C GLY A 215 -15.17 20.36 -15.15
N ASP A 216 -14.73 19.33 -14.47
CA ASP A 216 -14.83 19.16 -13.01
C ASP A 216 -13.57 19.74 -12.34
N ASP A 217 -13.73 20.84 -11.59
CA ASP A 217 -12.63 21.53 -10.91
C ASP A 217 -11.93 20.66 -9.87
N VAL A 218 -12.67 19.76 -9.18
CA VAL A 218 -12.10 18.85 -8.17
C VAL A 218 -11.25 17.78 -8.87
N MET A 219 -11.78 17.18 -9.95
CA MET A 219 -11.01 16.23 -10.74
C MET A 219 -9.74 16.88 -11.33
N GLN A 220 -9.84 18.13 -11.80
CA GLN A 220 -8.68 18.86 -12.31
C GLN A 220 -7.63 19.09 -11.22
N ALA A 221 -8.04 19.38 -9.98
CA ALA A 221 -7.11 19.51 -8.85
C ALA A 221 -6.38 18.18 -8.57
N VAL A 222 -7.11 17.05 -8.53
CA VAL A 222 -6.52 15.71 -8.34
C VAL A 222 -5.53 15.37 -9.46
N ILE A 223 -5.87 15.69 -10.73
CA ILE A 223 -4.98 15.47 -11.87
C ILE A 223 -3.70 16.29 -11.73
N ASN A 224 -3.81 17.57 -11.38
CA ASN A 224 -2.66 18.46 -11.22
C ASN A 224 -1.72 17.97 -10.11
N ASP A 225 -2.26 17.57 -8.96
CA ASP A 225 -1.48 17.02 -7.84
C ASP A 225 -0.77 15.73 -8.26
N THR A 226 -1.45 14.86 -9.01
CA THR A 226 -0.89 13.61 -9.52
C THR A 226 0.23 13.86 -10.55
N GLU A 227 0.06 14.81 -11.45
CA GLU A 227 1.09 15.17 -12.44
C GLU A 227 2.31 15.83 -11.76
N GLU A 228 2.11 16.64 -10.72
CA GLU A 228 3.20 17.19 -9.90
C GLU A 228 4.00 16.08 -9.22
N GLU A 229 3.32 15.08 -8.61
CA GLU A 229 3.96 13.91 -8.02
C GLU A 229 4.78 13.12 -9.04
N MET A 230 4.20 12.82 -10.22
CA MET A 230 4.90 12.12 -11.31
C MET A 230 6.17 12.85 -11.76
N ASN A 231 6.09 14.18 -11.89
CA ASN A 231 7.23 15.01 -12.32
C ASN A 231 8.32 15.04 -11.25
N LEU A 232 7.94 15.15 -9.98
CA LEU A 232 8.88 15.11 -8.87
C LEU A 232 9.57 13.74 -8.80
N PHE A 233 8.80 12.65 -8.85
CA PHE A 233 9.38 11.30 -8.81
C PHE A 233 10.33 11.04 -9.97
N ARG A 234 10.00 11.49 -11.18
CA ARG A 234 10.89 11.37 -12.35
C ARG A 234 12.26 12.02 -12.13
N ALA A 235 12.26 13.17 -11.45
CA ALA A 235 13.49 13.93 -11.20
C ALA A 235 14.31 13.38 -10.01
N TYR A 236 13.66 12.72 -9.05
CA TYR A 236 14.25 12.38 -7.74
C TYR A 236 13.97 10.94 -7.28
N GLN A 237 13.73 10.03 -8.21
CA GLN A 237 13.44 8.60 -7.91
C GLN A 237 14.58 7.86 -7.22
N ASP A 238 15.80 8.45 -7.19
CA ASP A 238 16.96 7.90 -6.48
C ASP A 238 17.08 8.44 -5.06
N ASP A 239 16.27 9.44 -4.67
CA ASP A 239 16.33 10.09 -3.36
C ASP A 239 15.25 9.59 -2.40
N TYR A 240 14.09 9.12 -2.92
CA TYR A 240 12.98 8.61 -2.14
C TYR A 240 12.14 7.58 -2.92
N GLY A 241 11.35 6.82 -2.20
CA GLY A 241 10.44 5.82 -2.77
C GLY A 241 9.97 4.84 -1.71
N TYR A 242 9.34 3.75 -2.16
CA TYR A 242 8.88 2.71 -1.25
C TYR A 242 9.98 1.72 -0.91
N SER A 243 10.07 1.40 0.41
CA SER A 243 10.79 0.23 0.92
C SER A 243 9.81 -0.73 1.56
N TYR A 244 9.93 -2.01 1.24
CA TYR A 244 9.18 -3.10 1.87
C TYR A 244 9.94 -3.56 3.11
N TYR A 245 9.29 -3.45 4.25
CA TYR A 245 9.80 -3.90 5.54
C TYR A 245 9.20 -5.26 5.85
N ILE A 246 10.03 -6.30 5.86
CA ILE A 246 9.67 -7.62 6.37
C ILE A 246 10.02 -7.61 7.86
N MET A 247 9.04 -7.82 8.72
CA MET A 247 9.23 -7.74 10.16
C MET A 247 8.44 -8.83 10.89
N CYS A 248 8.92 -9.26 12.04
CA CYS A 248 8.19 -10.19 12.90
C CYS A 248 7.78 -9.53 14.21
N ALA A 249 6.63 -9.95 14.73
CA ALA A 249 6.13 -9.59 16.04
C ALA A 249 7.04 -10.15 17.16
N VAL A 250 7.45 -9.33 18.12
CA VAL A 250 8.26 -9.71 19.30
C VAL A 250 7.51 -9.44 20.58
#